data_b9f860761a217d83bcf22b59352ad13b
#
_entry.id   b9f860761a217d83bcf22b59352ad13b
#
_cell.length_a   1.000
_cell.length_b   1.000
_cell.length_c   1.000
_cell.angle_alpha   90.00
_cell.angle_beta   90.00
_cell.angle_gamma   90.00
#
_symmetry.space_group_name_H-M   'P 1'
#
loop_
_entity.id
_entity.type
_entity.pdbx_description
1 polymer ?
#
loop_
_entity_poly.entity_id
_entity_poly.type
_entity_poly.pdbx_seq_one_letter_code
_entity_poly.pdbx_strand_id
1 'polypeptide(L)'
;EADTFTFVVNSDQELKQVTWKLGDGQTGNKDSLRYVYEGYGTFPVTVIGVSAEINQCTDSVMKEVVVYNKPILTIEPVDTIQCSPYLYQPEITGEAYLMWDYGDRSGLTSAREHWYVNESDTVQRFRVMIYAETDKGCKSEYLRGVVVPNKPRALLDKKVEKGNPQKVTFINLSEECSDCIWNLPDKGTFHAFGDQTVEFGEQGMYRAELVVENVYGCRDTAIMEHRVLIKGLYFPNTFIPHSQNPKINRFNGIGMGLARYRLQIFDQYGNKIWETRALENGRPSEGWDGCNLKGERMPQGMYIWRAEAIFGDAEVWTGDNNESGVPETTQGTVLLLRE
;
A
#
# COMPACT_ATOMS: atom_id res chain seq x y z
N GLU A 1 29.50 -16.06 -31.81
CA GLU A 1 30.31 -16.13 -33.01
C GLU A 1 29.97 -17.43 -33.72
N ALA A 2 29.93 -17.42 -35.06
CA ALA A 2 29.72 -18.63 -35.85
C ALA A 2 30.98 -19.49 -35.75
N ASP A 3 30.80 -20.80 -35.54
CA ASP A 3 31.94 -21.70 -35.44
C ASP A 3 32.72 -21.75 -36.76
N THR A 4 34.03 -21.44 -36.69
CA THR A 4 34.91 -21.49 -37.83
C THR A 4 35.60 -22.84 -37.87
N PHE A 5 35.34 -23.62 -38.89
CA PHE A 5 35.99 -24.90 -39.16
C PHE A 5 37.28 -24.63 -39.92
N THR A 6 38.36 -25.33 -39.55
CA THR A 6 39.61 -25.28 -40.31
C THR A 6 39.85 -26.68 -40.89
N PHE A 7 39.85 -26.75 -42.20
CA PHE A 7 40.16 -27.97 -42.95
C PHE A 7 41.59 -27.91 -43.44
N VAL A 8 42.34 -28.98 -43.22
CA VAL A 8 43.72 -29.12 -43.66
C VAL A 8 43.88 -30.47 -44.37
N VAL A 9 44.40 -30.48 -45.58
CA VAL A 9 44.79 -31.70 -46.24
C VAL A 9 46.20 -32.12 -45.83
N ASN A 10 46.32 -33.40 -45.44
CA ASN A 10 47.63 -34.05 -45.24
C ASN A 10 47.79 -35.15 -46.29
N SER A 11 48.88 -35.13 -47.08
CA SER A 11 49.19 -36.12 -48.08
C SER A 11 50.65 -36.52 -47.97
N ASP A 12 50.93 -37.77 -48.21
CA ASP A 12 52.30 -38.34 -48.29
C ASP A 12 53.01 -37.97 -49.60
N GLN A 13 52.25 -37.46 -50.58
CA GLN A 13 52.74 -37.02 -51.88
C GLN A 13 52.48 -35.54 -52.07
N GLU A 14 53.31 -34.90 -52.90
CA GLU A 14 53.05 -33.53 -53.32
C GLU A 14 51.83 -33.46 -54.20
N LEU A 15 50.90 -32.57 -53.86
CA LEU A 15 49.62 -32.38 -54.59
C LEU A 15 49.75 -31.21 -55.55
N LYS A 16 49.38 -31.44 -56.81
CA LYS A 16 49.27 -30.42 -57.84
C LYS A 16 47.99 -29.58 -57.66
N GLN A 17 46.94 -30.24 -57.19
CA GLN A 17 45.64 -29.57 -57.03
C GLN A 17 44.87 -30.21 -55.83
N VAL A 18 44.25 -29.36 -55.05
CA VAL A 18 43.30 -29.74 -53.98
C VAL A 18 41.95 -29.12 -54.27
N THR A 19 40.91 -29.90 -54.13
CA THR A 19 39.52 -29.40 -54.26
C THR A 19 38.67 -29.88 -53.10
N TRP A 20 38.11 -28.95 -52.35
CA TRP A 20 37.17 -29.22 -51.29
C TRP A 20 35.75 -29.09 -51.82
N LYS A 21 34.88 -30.02 -51.45
CA LYS A 21 33.42 -29.91 -51.53
C LYS A 21 32.89 -29.90 -50.09
N LEU A 22 32.24 -28.81 -49.66
CA LEU A 22 31.92 -28.57 -48.24
C LEU A 22 30.55 -29.12 -47.81
N GLY A 23 29.84 -29.75 -48.71
CA GLY A 23 28.56 -30.43 -48.43
C GLY A 23 27.33 -29.52 -48.46
N ASP A 24 27.51 -28.20 -48.49
CA ASP A 24 26.49 -27.16 -48.61
C ASP A 24 26.46 -26.52 -50.01
N GLY A 25 27.17 -27.11 -50.99
CA GLY A 25 27.33 -26.62 -52.33
C GLY A 25 28.53 -25.71 -52.57
N GLN A 26 29.22 -25.29 -51.52
CA GLN A 26 30.42 -24.48 -51.62
C GLN A 26 31.67 -25.35 -51.84
N THR A 27 32.68 -24.77 -52.45
CA THR A 27 33.94 -25.43 -52.81
C THR A 27 35.14 -24.58 -52.41
N GLY A 28 36.30 -25.20 -52.20
CA GLY A 28 37.58 -24.57 -51.94
C GLY A 28 38.73 -25.23 -52.67
N ASN A 29 39.89 -24.56 -52.82
CA ASN A 29 41.01 -25.04 -53.61
C ASN A 29 42.38 -24.82 -52.91
N LYS A 30 42.40 -24.60 -51.61
CA LYS A 30 43.62 -24.41 -50.80
C LYS A 30 43.92 -25.60 -49.95
N ASP A 31 45.17 -25.86 -49.67
CA ASP A 31 45.62 -26.93 -48.74
C ASP A 31 45.11 -26.76 -47.30
N SER A 32 44.86 -25.49 -46.94
CA SER A 32 44.17 -25.12 -45.70
C SER A 32 43.02 -24.16 -46.02
N LEU A 33 41.84 -24.48 -45.54
CA LEU A 33 40.62 -23.70 -45.75
C LEU A 33 39.92 -23.42 -44.42
N ARG A 34 39.62 -22.15 -44.13
CA ARG A 34 38.73 -21.74 -43.04
C ARG A 34 37.34 -21.49 -43.63
N TYR A 35 36.32 -22.12 -42.98
CA TYR A 35 34.96 -22.02 -43.44
C TYR A 35 33.96 -21.90 -42.30
N VAL A 36 32.93 -21.14 -42.53
CA VAL A 36 31.80 -20.95 -41.63
C VAL A 36 30.51 -21.40 -42.36
N TYR A 37 29.81 -22.38 -41.81
CA TYR A 37 28.53 -22.78 -42.35
C TYR A 37 27.42 -21.79 -41.92
N GLU A 38 26.59 -21.40 -42.90
CA GLU A 38 25.43 -20.52 -42.65
C GLU A 38 24.25 -21.25 -42.02
N GLY A 39 24.20 -22.59 -42.16
CA GLY A 39 23.14 -23.45 -41.62
C GLY A 39 23.67 -24.46 -40.61
N TYR A 40 22.75 -25.19 -40.00
CA TYR A 40 23.04 -26.31 -39.12
C TYR A 40 22.65 -27.63 -39.76
N GLY A 41 23.28 -28.73 -39.38
CA GLY A 41 23.08 -30.05 -39.91
C GLY A 41 24.37 -30.82 -40.11
N THR A 42 24.30 -31.94 -40.81
CA THR A 42 25.48 -32.77 -41.15
C THR A 42 25.87 -32.50 -42.59
N PHE A 43 27.13 -32.07 -42.77
CA PHE A 43 27.69 -31.71 -44.07
C PHE A 43 28.75 -32.74 -44.46
N PRO A 44 28.62 -33.48 -45.55
CA PRO A 44 29.63 -34.41 -46.07
C PRO A 44 30.74 -33.62 -46.75
N VAL A 45 31.83 -33.39 -46.08
CA VAL A 45 33.01 -32.68 -46.60
C VAL A 45 33.91 -33.65 -47.33
N THR A 46 34.15 -33.40 -48.58
CA THR A 46 35.02 -34.22 -49.40
C THR A 46 36.21 -33.41 -49.88
N VAL A 47 37.41 -33.90 -49.67
CA VAL A 47 38.64 -33.38 -50.26
C VAL A 47 39.08 -34.31 -51.40
N ILE A 48 39.41 -33.72 -52.52
CA ILE A 48 39.93 -34.40 -53.70
C ILE A 48 41.34 -33.86 -53.99
N GLY A 49 42.31 -34.72 -53.94
CA GLY A 49 43.73 -34.42 -54.25
C GLY A 49 44.13 -35.01 -55.59
N VAL A 50 44.88 -34.23 -56.36
CA VAL A 50 45.55 -34.69 -57.60
C VAL A 50 47.03 -34.63 -57.40
N SER A 51 47.77 -35.75 -57.57
CA SER A 51 49.21 -35.81 -57.37
C SER A 51 49.97 -34.97 -58.39
N ALA A 52 51.13 -34.45 -58.00
CA ALA A 52 52.01 -33.69 -58.89
C ALA A 52 52.81 -34.62 -59.84
N GLU A 53 52.70 -35.94 -59.66
CA GLU A 53 53.40 -36.92 -60.53
C GLU A 53 52.82 -36.97 -61.94
N ILE A 54 53.62 -37.57 -62.90
CA ILE A 54 53.32 -37.61 -64.34
C ILE A 54 51.94 -38.26 -64.62
N ASN A 55 51.51 -39.23 -63.81
CA ASN A 55 50.26 -39.93 -63.96
C ASN A 55 49.02 -39.24 -63.42
N GLN A 56 49.19 -38.12 -62.70
CA GLN A 56 48.16 -37.30 -62.07
C GLN A 56 47.03 -38.14 -61.38
N CYS A 57 47.46 -39.06 -60.50
CA CYS A 57 46.52 -39.88 -59.75
C CYS A 57 45.63 -39.00 -58.86
N THR A 58 44.35 -39.36 -58.84
CA THR A 58 43.35 -38.63 -58.04
C THR A 58 42.90 -39.55 -56.87
N ASP A 59 42.88 -39.02 -55.67
CA ASP A 59 42.29 -39.68 -54.49
C ASP A 59 41.36 -38.72 -53.76
N SER A 60 40.42 -39.27 -52.99
CA SER A 60 39.45 -38.45 -52.25
C SER A 60 39.14 -39.07 -50.90
N VAL A 61 38.96 -38.17 -49.92
CA VAL A 61 38.54 -38.55 -48.57
C VAL A 61 37.29 -37.73 -48.23
N MET A 62 36.31 -38.39 -47.65
CA MET A 62 35.08 -37.79 -47.13
C MET A 62 35.03 -37.90 -45.59
N LYS A 63 34.67 -36.81 -44.93
CA LYS A 63 34.33 -36.76 -43.50
C LYS A 63 33.05 -35.95 -43.27
N GLU A 64 32.23 -36.39 -42.34
CA GLU A 64 31.08 -35.63 -41.93
C GLU A 64 31.45 -34.55 -40.90
N VAL A 65 30.93 -33.35 -41.11
CA VAL A 65 31.01 -32.23 -40.19
C VAL A 65 29.59 -31.97 -39.68
N VAL A 66 29.44 -31.99 -38.36
CA VAL A 66 28.13 -31.69 -37.74
C VAL A 66 28.20 -30.28 -37.17
N VAL A 67 27.31 -29.45 -37.65
CA VAL A 67 27.07 -28.08 -37.20
C VAL A 67 25.82 -28.05 -36.35
N TYR A 68 25.97 -27.78 -35.08
CA TYR A 68 24.85 -27.76 -34.14
C TYR A 68 24.12 -26.43 -34.16
N ASN A 69 22.80 -26.49 -33.96
CA ASN A 69 21.98 -25.29 -33.85
C ASN A 69 22.19 -24.57 -32.54
N LYS A 70 22.09 -23.23 -32.56
CA LYS A 70 22.00 -22.45 -31.33
C LYS A 70 20.65 -22.68 -30.67
N PRO A 71 20.56 -22.56 -29.32
CA PRO A 71 19.28 -22.70 -28.65
C PRO A 71 18.32 -21.61 -29.10
N ILE A 72 17.09 -22.01 -29.44
CA ILE A 72 15.99 -21.12 -29.78
C ILE A 72 14.98 -21.22 -28.64
N LEU A 73 14.78 -20.09 -27.97
CA LEU A 73 13.81 -19.99 -26.87
C LEU A 73 12.63 -19.14 -27.32
N THR A 74 11.43 -19.59 -26.98
CA THR A 74 10.23 -18.74 -26.98
C THR A 74 9.99 -18.30 -25.54
N ILE A 75 9.94 -16.99 -25.33
CA ILE A 75 9.72 -16.37 -24.04
C ILE A 75 8.38 -15.67 -24.14
N GLU A 76 7.37 -16.19 -23.41
CA GLU A 76 6.05 -15.59 -23.39
C GLU A 76 6.13 -14.16 -22.82
N PRO A 77 5.34 -13.23 -23.40
CA PRO A 77 5.28 -11.88 -22.89
C PRO A 77 4.70 -11.90 -21.48
N VAL A 78 5.43 -11.35 -20.54
CA VAL A 78 4.92 -10.98 -19.22
C VAL A 78 4.73 -9.48 -19.18
N ASP A 79 3.85 -8.99 -18.31
CA ASP A 79 3.74 -7.56 -18.08
C ASP A 79 5.10 -7.02 -17.65
N THR A 80 5.68 -6.17 -18.50
CA THR A 80 7.01 -5.61 -18.24
C THR A 80 7.00 -4.45 -17.28
N ILE A 81 5.80 -3.99 -16.87
CA ILE A 81 5.58 -2.90 -15.90
C ILE A 81 4.65 -3.43 -14.81
N GLN A 82 5.14 -3.59 -13.60
CA GLN A 82 4.32 -3.97 -12.44
C GLN A 82 4.79 -3.27 -11.16
N CYS A 83 3.83 -3.04 -10.27
CA CYS A 83 4.07 -2.40 -8.97
C CYS A 83 4.93 -3.27 -8.05
N SER A 84 5.80 -2.62 -7.28
CA SER A 84 6.59 -3.27 -6.23
C SER A 84 5.70 -3.80 -5.07
N PRO A 85 5.98 -5.01 -4.55
CA PRO A 85 6.95 -6.01 -5.00
C PRO A 85 6.46 -6.75 -6.26
N TYR A 86 7.34 -6.99 -7.22
CA TYR A 86 7.01 -7.67 -8.47
C TYR A 86 7.73 -9.02 -8.58
N LEU A 87 6.99 -10.11 -8.71
CA LEU A 87 7.52 -11.43 -9.06
C LEU A 87 7.62 -11.55 -10.58
N TYR A 88 8.84 -11.50 -11.10
CA TYR A 88 9.12 -11.77 -12.50
C TYR A 88 9.33 -13.28 -12.71
N GLN A 89 8.42 -13.92 -13.43
CA GLN A 89 8.43 -15.36 -13.68
C GLN A 89 7.91 -15.65 -15.09
N PRO A 90 8.74 -15.46 -16.15
CA PRO A 90 8.31 -15.69 -17.53
C PRO A 90 8.23 -17.18 -17.82
N GLU A 91 7.25 -17.57 -18.63
CA GLU A 91 7.19 -18.89 -19.23
C GLU A 91 8.16 -18.97 -20.40
N ILE A 92 9.01 -20.02 -20.39
CA ILE A 92 10.01 -20.25 -21.42
C ILE A 92 9.86 -21.66 -21.97
N THR A 93 9.79 -21.76 -23.29
CA THR A 93 9.83 -23.01 -24.02
C THR A 93 11.09 -23.08 -24.89
N GLY A 94 11.63 -24.28 -25.02
CA GLY A 94 12.88 -24.58 -25.71
C GLY A 94 13.83 -25.42 -24.84
N GLU A 95 14.71 -26.18 -25.49
CA GLU A 95 15.66 -27.08 -24.81
C GLU A 95 17.01 -26.37 -24.69
N ALA A 96 17.32 -25.90 -23.47
CA ALA A 96 18.63 -25.33 -23.12
C ALA A 96 18.83 -25.28 -21.61
N TYR A 97 20.10 -25.24 -21.18
CA TYR A 97 20.45 -24.81 -19.84
C TYR A 97 20.36 -23.30 -19.76
N LEU A 98 19.66 -22.79 -18.74
CA LEU A 98 19.41 -21.37 -18.59
C LEU A 98 20.15 -20.80 -17.38
N MET A 99 20.78 -19.64 -17.60
CA MET A 99 21.31 -18.78 -16.54
C MET A 99 20.76 -17.39 -16.72
N TRP A 100 20.47 -16.73 -15.60
CA TRP A 100 19.80 -15.44 -15.55
C TRP A 100 20.68 -14.41 -14.87
N ASP A 101 20.74 -13.21 -15.46
CA ASP A 101 21.14 -11.98 -14.79
C ASP A 101 19.94 -11.06 -14.78
N TYR A 102 19.37 -10.83 -13.59
CA TYR A 102 18.18 -10.00 -13.42
C TYR A 102 18.45 -8.50 -13.47
N GLY A 103 19.71 -8.10 -13.62
CA GLY A 103 20.11 -6.71 -13.83
C GLY A 103 20.03 -5.82 -12.59
N ASP A 104 19.84 -6.40 -11.42
CA ASP A 104 19.76 -5.73 -10.12
C ASP A 104 20.99 -5.93 -9.24
N ARG A 105 22.07 -6.50 -9.82
CA ARG A 105 23.33 -6.86 -9.18
C ARG A 105 23.24 -8.08 -8.25
N SER A 106 22.18 -8.87 -8.32
CA SER A 106 22.08 -10.14 -7.58
C SER A 106 23.01 -11.23 -8.10
N GLY A 107 23.57 -11.02 -9.32
CA GLY A 107 24.48 -11.96 -9.97
C GLY A 107 23.77 -12.99 -10.84
N LEU A 108 24.55 -13.91 -11.42
CA LEU A 108 24.05 -14.99 -12.25
C LEU A 108 23.40 -16.10 -11.42
N THR A 109 22.23 -16.58 -11.86
CA THR A 109 21.48 -17.64 -11.18
C THR A 109 20.79 -18.56 -12.20
N SER A 110 20.50 -19.80 -11.79
CA SER A 110 19.65 -20.73 -12.55
C SER A 110 18.17 -20.64 -12.13
N ALA A 111 17.84 -19.84 -11.12
CA ALA A 111 16.46 -19.62 -10.69
C ALA A 111 15.67 -18.90 -11.80
N ARG A 112 14.47 -19.41 -12.10
CA ARG A 112 13.61 -18.88 -13.17
C ARG A 112 12.61 -17.82 -12.69
N GLU A 113 12.68 -17.49 -11.40
CA GLU A 113 11.84 -16.48 -10.78
C GLU A 113 12.70 -15.51 -9.97
N HIS A 114 12.26 -14.25 -9.93
CA HIS A 114 12.96 -13.20 -9.21
C HIS A 114 12.01 -12.14 -8.69
N TRP A 115 12.19 -11.71 -7.44
CA TRP A 115 11.45 -10.63 -6.84
C TRP A 115 12.19 -9.30 -7.01
N TYR A 116 11.52 -8.35 -7.64
CA TYR A 116 11.95 -6.95 -7.66
C TYR A 116 11.23 -6.17 -6.58
N VAL A 117 12.00 -5.51 -5.72
CA VAL A 117 11.48 -4.58 -4.70
C VAL A 117 12.02 -3.20 -4.99
N ASN A 118 11.14 -2.24 -5.21
CA ASN A 118 11.51 -0.85 -5.41
C ASN A 118 11.09 -0.03 -4.17
N GLU A 119 12.08 0.31 -3.33
CA GLU A 119 11.92 1.16 -2.14
C GLU A 119 12.31 2.63 -2.42
N SER A 120 12.69 2.96 -3.65
CA SER A 120 13.07 4.31 -4.03
C SER A 120 11.87 5.15 -4.46
N ASP A 121 12.06 6.47 -4.51
CA ASP A 121 11.05 7.43 -4.97
C ASP A 121 10.98 7.54 -6.52
N THR A 122 11.72 6.66 -7.23
CA THR A 122 11.80 6.70 -8.69
C THR A 122 11.52 5.36 -9.32
N VAL A 123 11.07 5.38 -10.56
CA VAL A 123 10.85 4.18 -11.36
C VAL A 123 12.17 3.46 -11.61
N GLN A 124 12.27 2.20 -11.21
CA GLN A 124 13.41 1.34 -11.48
C GLN A 124 13.23 0.58 -12.81
N ARG A 125 14.32 0.45 -13.57
CA ARG A 125 14.36 -0.24 -14.86
C ARG A 125 15.48 -1.24 -14.86
N PHE A 126 15.13 -2.51 -15.09
CA PHE A 126 16.08 -3.62 -15.07
C PHE A 126 16.22 -4.20 -16.48
N ARG A 127 17.43 -4.68 -16.80
CA ARG A 127 17.74 -5.42 -18.02
C ARG A 127 18.01 -6.86 -17.64
N VAL A 128 17.03 -7.72 -17.91
CA VAL A 128 17.16 -9.15 -17.67
C VAL A 128 17.87 -9.79 -18.85
N MET A 129 19.04 -10.37 -18.58
CA MET A 129 19.78 -11.17 -19.56
C MET A 129 19.54 -12.66 -19.29
N ILE A 130 19.19 -13.39 -20.33
CA ILE A 130 18.96 -14.83 -20.26
C ILE A 130 19.98 -15.48 -21.17
N TYR A 131 20.89 -16.26 -20.58
CA TYR A 131 21.90 -17.03 -21.24
C TYR A 131 21.41 -18.45 -21.42
N ALA A 132 21.35 -18.90 -22.67
CA ALA A 132 20.93 -20.24 -23.03
C ALA A 132 22.10 -21.02 -23.63
N GLU A 133 22.30 -22.24 -23.18
CA GLU A 133 23.37 -23.14 -23.67
C GLU A 133 22.79 -24.54 -23.91
N THR A 134 23.07 -25.10 -25.10
CA THR A 134 22.71 -26.48 -25.41
C THR A 134 23.69 -27.47 -24.79
N ASP A 135 23.36 -28.77 -24.79
CA ASP A 135 24.23 -29.88 -24.38
C ASP A 135 25.54 -29.98 -25.23
N LYS A 136 25.55 -29.33 -26.40
CA LYS A 136 26.71 -29.24 -27.30
C LYS A 136 27.51 -27.94 -27.14
N GLY A 137 27.16 -27.10 -26.16
CA GLY A 137 27.85 -25.85 -25.86
C GLY A 137 27.49 -24.68 -26.79
N CYS A 138 26.47 -24.80 -27.64
CA CYS A 138 26.00 -23.68 -28.44
C CYS A 138 25.24 -22.68 -27.57
N LYS A 139 25.52 -21.36 -27.75
CA LYS A 139 25.02 -20.30 -26.87
C LYS A 139 24.13 -19.30 -27.59
N SER A 140 23.14 -18.80 -26.89
CA SER A 140 22.32 -17.65 -27.26
C SER A 140 22.05 -16.77 -26.07
N GLU A 141 21.81 -15.49 -26.32
CA GLU A 141 21.49 -14.49 -25.31
C GLU A 141 20.17 -13.81 -25.66
N TYR A 142 19.34 -13.58 -24.66
CA TYR A 142 18.06 -12.90 -24.80
C TYR A 142 17.96 -11.77 -23.80
N LEU A 143 17.52 -10.59 -24.28
CA LEU A 143 17.35 -9.40 -23.43
C LEU A 143 15.85 -9.12 -23.25
N ARG A 144 15.47 -8.81 -21.99
CA ARG A 144 14.15 -8.33 -21.63
C ARG A 144 14.27 -7.11 -20.74
N GLY A 145 13.31 -6.18 -20.84
CA GLY A 145 13.19 -5.02 -19.98
C GLY A 145 12.13 -5.28 -18.91
N VAL A 146 12.44 -4.95 -17.67
CA VAL A 146 11.48 -4.96 -16.55
C VAL A 146 11.42 -3.58 -15.95
N VAL A 147 10.23 -3.07 -15.70
CA VAL A 147 9.98 -1.75 -15.12
C VAL A 147 9.20 -1.93 -13.81
N VAL A 148 9.77 -1.46 -12.73
CA VAL A 148 9.14 -1.51 -11.40
C VAL A 148 8.94 -0.08 -10.91
N PRO A 149 7.72 0.47 -11.05
CA PRO A 149 7.40 1.80 -10.57
C PRO A 149 7.58 1.92 -9.05
N ASN A 150 7.88 3.12 -8.60
CA ASN A 150 7.80 3.46 -7.19
C ASN A 150 6.35 3.34 -6.69
N LYS A 151 6.20 2.99 -5.43
CA LYS A 151 4.90 2.98 -4.77
C LYS A 151 4.55 4.41 -4.35
N PRO A 152 3.35 4.93 -4.65
CA PRO A 152 2.92 6.20 -4.11
C PRO A 152 2.84 6.11 -2.58
N ARG A 153 2.91 7.24 -1.89
CA ARG A 153 2.83 7.29 -0.43
C ARG A 153 1.54 7.99 -0.01
N ALA A 154 0.62 7.24 0.55
CA ALA A 154 -0.59 7.79 1.15
C ALA A 154 -0.29 8.39 2.52
N LEU A 155 -0.56 9.67 2.69
CA LEU A 155 -0.42 10.39 3.96
C LEU A 155 -1.69 11.18 4.24
N LEU A 156 -2.24 10.98 5.43
CA LEU A 156 -3.48 11.57 5.88
C LEU A 156 -3.30 12.21 7.25
N ASP A 157 -3.76 13.46 7.39
CA ASP A 157 -3.88 14.16 8.66
C ASP A 157 -5.31 14.67 8.84
N LYS A 158 -5.64 15.22 10.01
CA LYS A 158 -6.96 15.80 10.28
C LYS A 158 -6.88 17.06 11.12
N LYS A 159 -7.81 17.97 10.85
CA LYS A 159 -8.04 19.17 11.64
C LYS A 159 -9.49 19.20 12.08
N VAL A 160 -9.70 19.28 13.39
CA VAL A 160 -11.03 19.44 14.00
C VAL A 160 -11.32 20.94 14.15
N GLU A 161 -12.52 21.37 13.81
CA GLU A 161 -12.92 22.76 13.99
C GLU A 161 -13.03 23.10 15.47
N LYS A 162 -12.43 24.24 15.86
CA LYS A 162 -12.47 24.67 17.27
C LYS A 162 -13.90 24.95 17.72
N GLY A 163 -14.36 24.27 18.75
CA GLY A 163 -15.73 24.42 19.27
C GLY A 163 -16.78 23.58 18.55
N ASN A 164 -16.42 22.90 17.47
CA ASN A 164 -17.32 21.93 16.79
C ASN A 164 -16.59 20.61 16.53
N PRO A 165 -16.60 19.65 17.48
CA PRO A 165 -15.93 18.36 17.32
C PRO A 165 -16.56 17.47 16.23
N GLN A 166 -17.75 17.82 15.75
CA GLN A 166 -18.43 17.12 14.68
C GLN A 166 -17.87 17.48 13.30
N LYS A 167 -17.25 18.66 13.16
CA LYS A 167 -16.74 19.13 11.88
C LYS A 167 -15.23 18.92 11.78
N VAL A 168 -14.83 18.03 10.87
CA VAL A 168 -13.46 17.58 10.67
C VAL A 168 -13.05 17.78 9.23
N THR A 169 -11.87 18.34 9.03
CA THR A 169 -11.21 18.38 7.73
C THR A 169 -10.11 17.32 7.72
N PHE A 170 -10.25 16.33 6.86
CA PHE A 170 -9.19 15.37 6.54
C PHE A 170 -8.27 16.00 5.50
N ILE A 171 -6.99 16.04 5.81
CA ILE A 171 -5.96 16.74 5.04
C ILE A 171 -5.17 15.70 4.26
N ASN A 172 -5.15 15.83 2.93
CA ASN A 172 -4.37 14.98 2.06
C ASN A 172 -2.93 15.52 1.97
N LEU A 173 -1.99 14.80 2.57
CA LEU A 173 -0.56 15.07 2.54
C LEU A 173 0.20 14.12 1.61
N SER A 174 -0.50 13.35 0.79
CA SER A 174 0.09 12.35 -0.10
C SER A 174 0.86 13.00 -1.24
N GLU A 175 1.96 12.37 -1.62
CA GLU A 175 2.80 12.78 -2.72
C GLU A 175 2.63 11.85 -3.92
N GLU A 176 2.90 12.35 -5.12
CA GLU A 176 2.87 11.58 -6.39
C GLU A 176 1.53 10.88 -6.69
N CYS A 177 0.42 11.50 -6.32
CA CYS A 177 -0.91 11.00 -6.59
C CYS A 177 -1.39 11.46 -7.98
N SER A 178 -1.63 10.53 -8.88
CA SER A 178 -2.32 10.79 -10.16
C SER A 178 -3.84 10.67 -10.02
N ASP A 179 -4.29 9.87 -9.05
CA ASP A 179 -5.69 9.73 -8.67
C ASP A 179 -5.80 9.49 -7.17
N CYS A 180 -6.63 10.27 -6.50
CA CYS A 180 -6.88 10.18 -5.07
C CYS A 180 -8.34 9.81 -4.81
N ILE A 181 -8.55 8.65 -4.22
CA ILE A 181 -9.87 8.05 -3.97
C ILE A 181 -10.15 8.12 -2.47
N TRP A 182 -11.16 8.88 -2.10
CA TRP A 182 -11.63 8.98 -0.73
C TRP A 182 -12.78 8.02 -0.47
N ASN A 183 -12.74 7.37 0.69
CA ASN A 183 -13.88 6.65 1.25
C ASN A 183 -14.18 7.26 2.62
N LEU A 184 -15.21 8.09 2.68
CA LEU A 184 -15.61 8.82 3.89
C LEU A 184 -16.99 8.35 4.37
N PRO A 185 -17.17 8.27 5.70
CA PRO A 185 -18.50 8.03 6.26
C PRO A 185 -19.50 9.04 5.72
N ASP A 186 -20.71 8.60 5.43
CA ASP A 186 -21.85 9.38 4.92
C ASP A 186 -21.71 9.98 3.51
N LYS A 187 -20.49 9.98 2.91
CA LYS A 187 -20.25 10.42 1.53
C LYS A 187 -19.96 9.28 0.57
N GLY A 188 -19.57 8.10 1.09
CA GLY A 188 -19.16 6.96 0.28
C GLY A 188 -17.79 7.17 -0.39
N THR A 189 -17.61 6.54 -1.54
CA THR A 189 -16.35 6.57 -2.29
C THR A 189 -16.45 7.58 -3.44
N PHE A 190 -15.46 8.46 -3.56
CA PHE A 190 -15.35 9.47 -4.62
C PHE A 190 -13.89 9.89 -4.88
N HIS A 191 -13.66 10.54 -6.01
CA HIS A 191 -12.32 11.00 -6.43
C HIS A 191 -12.15 12.48 -6.13
N ALA A 192 -11.08 12.85 -5.43
CA ALA A 192 -10.72 14.24 -5.18
C ALA A 192 -9.28 14.37 -4.71
N PHE A 193 -8.54 15.36 -5.23
CA PHE A 193 -7.13 15.61 -4.87
C PHE A 193 -6.95 16.40 -3.57
N GLY A 194 -7.92 17.24 -3.22
CA GLY A 194 -7.81 18.14 -2.08
C GLY A 194 -8.36 17.58 -0.77
N ASP A 195 -8.23 18.39 0.27
CA ASP A 195 -8.75 18.12 1.60
C ASP A 195 -10.26 17.93 1.60
N GLN A 196 -10.76 17.10 2.51
CA GLN A 196 -12.18 16.80 2.60
C GLN A 196 -12.74 17.17 3.96
N THR A 197 -13.75 18.04 3.99
CA THR A 197 -14.46 18.40 5.22
C THR A 197 -15.75 17.60 5.34
N VAL A 198 -15.95 16.99 6.51
CA VAL A 198 -17.14 16.22 6.87
C VAL A 198 -17.70 16.77 8.19
N GLU A 199 -19.02 16.82 8.29
CA GLU A 199 -19.72 17.13 9.52
C GLU A 199 -20.54 15.92 9.94
N PHE A 200 -20.21 15.35 11.09
CA PHE A 200 -20.83 14.13 11.61
C PHE A 200 -22.04 14.50 12.49
N GLY A 201 -23.21 13.96 12.20
CA GLY A 201 -24.46 14.26 12.93
C GLY A 201 -24.56 13.58 14.29
N GLU A 202 -23.86 12.47 14.50
CA GLU A 202 -23.98 11.63 15.70
C GLU A 202 -22.61 11.38 16.36
N GLN A 203 -22.65 11.03 17.64
CA GLN A 203 -21.44 10.57 18.32
C GLN A 203 -21.04 9.18 17.82
N GLY A 204 -19.75 8.95 17.68
CA GLY A 204 -19.25 7.66 17.18
C GLY A 204 -17.76 7.67 16.85
N MET A 205 -17.28 6.51 16.38
CA MET A 205 -15.98 6.37 15.74
C MET A 205 -16.18 6.34 14.23
N TYR A 206 -15.54 7.24 13.55
CA TYR A 206 -15.60 7.39 12.10
C TYR A 206 -14.25 7.10 11.49
N ARG A 207 -14.22 6.34 10.40
CA ARG A 207 -13.02 5.94 9.69
C ARG A 207 -12.99 6.62 8.33
N ALA A 208 -12.00 7.44 8.10
CA ALA A 208 -11.67 7.99 6.79
C ALA A 208 -10.57 7.13 6.14
N GLU A 209 -10.72 6.86 4.87
CA GLU A 209 -9.74 6.13 4.07
C GLU A 209 -9.41 6.94 2.81
N LEU A 210 -8.12 7.04 2.52
CA LEU A 210 -7.58 7.67 1.33
C LEU A 210 -6.72 6.65 0.59
N VAL A 211 -7.12 6.30 -0.62
CA VAL A 211 -6.32 5.48 -1.54
C VAL A 211 -5.71 6.41 -2.57
N VAL A 212 -4.41 6.35 -2.72
CA VAL A 212 -3.67 7.09 -3.74
C VAL A 212 -3.16 6.14 -4.81
N GLU A 213 -3.25 6.57 -6.06
CA GLU A 213 -2.80 5.82 -7.22
C GLU A 213 -1.86 6.67 -8.06
N ASN A 214 -0.74 6.12 -8.52
CA ASN A 214 0.15 6.79 -9.45
C ASN A 214 -0.19 6.50 -10.92
N VAL A 215 0.52 7.11 -11.86
CA VAL A 215 0.30 6.95 -13.32
C VAL A 215 0.51 5.52 -13.83
N TYR A 216 1.09 4.64 -13.04
CA TYR A 216 1.32 3.23 -13.35
C TYR A 216 0.28 2.30 -12.73
N GLY A 217 -0.73 2.84 -12.03
CA GLY A 217 -1.75 2.07 -11.33
C GLY A 217 -1.30 1.50 -9.97
N CYS A 218 -0.14 1.89 -9.46
CA CYS A 218 0.30 1.46 -8.14
C CYS A 218 -0.42 2.24 -7.06
N ARG A 219 -0.86 1.53 -5.99
CA ARG A 219 -1.71 2.08 -4.93
C ARG A 219 -1.05 2.01 -3.56
N ASP A 220 -1.41 2.99 -2.74
CA ASP A 220 -1.17 2.99 -1.31
C ASP A 220 -2.40 3.52 -0.59
N THR A 221 -2.54 3.18 0.71
CA THR A 221 -3.75 3.51 1.47
C THR A 221 -3.38 4.05 2.84
N ALA A 222 -3.93 5.20 3.18
CA ALA A 222 -3.91 5.76 4.51
C ALA A 222 -5.29 5.70 5.15
N ILE A 223 -5.33 5.38 6.44
CA ILE A 223 -6.56 5.27 7.22
C ILE A 223 -6.43 6.16 8.44
N MET A 224 -7.49 6.93 8.74
CA MET A 224 -7.55 7.76 9.92
C MET A 224 -8.89 7.60 10.63
N GLU A 225 -8.83 7.42 11.94
CA GLU A 225 -10.02 7.37 12.79
C GLU A 225 -10.26 8.71 13.47
N HIS A 226 -11.52 9.10 13.54
CA HIS A 226 -11.96 10.25 14.29
C HIS A 226 -13.12 9.88 15.22
N ARG A 227 -12.97 10.23 16.49
CA ARG A 227 -14.00 10.03 17.50
C ARG A 227 -14.78 11.33 17.69
N VAL A 228 -16.04 11.32 17.36
CA VAL A 228 -16.97 12.41 17.66
C VAL A 228 -17.60 12.16 19.02
N LEU A 229 -17.40 13.09 19.94
CA LEU A 229 -18.08 13.10 21.23
C LEU A 229 -18.98 14.33 21.29
N ILE A 230 -20.26 14.10 21.34
CA ILE A 230 -21.22 15.15 21.67
C ILE A 230 -21.24 15.25 23.17
N LYS A 231 -20.75 16.37 23.71
CA LYS A 231 -20.63 16.59 25.14
C LYS A 231 -21.25 17.91 25.56
N GLY A 232 -21.83 17.92 26.71
CA GLY A 232 -22.39 19.11 27.33
C GLY A 232 -22.98 18.79 28.68
N LEU A 233 -23.06 19.79 29.54
CA LEU A 233 -23.72 19.70 30.83
C LEU A 233 -24.25 21.09 31.19
N TYR A 234 -25.55 21.19 31.48
CA TYR A 234 -26.18 22.39 31.97
C TYR A 234 -27.16 22.07 33.10
N PHE A 235 -27.55 23.08 33.88
CA PHE A 235 -28.45 22.94 34.99
C PHE A 235 -29.68 23.85 34.87
N PRO A 236 -30.90 23.32 35.08
CA PRO A 236 -32.09 24.16 35.14
C PRO A 236 -32.03 25.07 36.38
N ASN A 237 -32.74 26.20 36.31
CA ASN A 237 -32.81 27.14 37.44
C ASN A 237 -34.00 26.93 38.39
N THR A 238 -34.95 26.04 38.04
CA THR A 238 -36.18 25.81 38.80
C THR A 238 -36.64 24.36 38.64
N PHE A 239 -37.24 23.79 39.69
CA PHE A 239 -37.93 22.50 39.63
C PHE A 239 -39.10 22.43 40.63
N ILE A 240 -40.03 21.51 40.38
CA ILE A 240 -41.26 21.30 41.18
C ILE A 240 -41.34 19.83 41.52
N PRO A 241 -40.92 19.44 42.77
CA PRO A 241 -41.10 18.06 43.21
C PRO A 241 -42.54 17.59 43.09
N HIS A 242 -42.70 16.33 42.71
CA HIS A 242 -44.02 15.71 42.50
C HIS A 242 -44.83 16.19 41.27
N SER A 243 -44.27 17.09 40.45
CA SER A 243 -44.89 17.45 39.17
C SER A 243 -45.11 16.21 38.27
N GLN A 244 -46.21 16.15 37.58
CA GLN A 244 -46.49 15.11 36.57
C GLN A 244 -45.55 15.20 35.36
N ASN A 245 -44.89 16.34 35.18
CA ASN A 245 -43.89 16.52 34.14
C ASN A 245 -42.52 16.01 34.61
N PRO A 246 -42.00 14.90 34.05
CA PRO A 246 -40.72 14.30 34.48
C PRO A 246 -39.52 15.19 34.21
N LYS A 247 -39.65 16.23 33.37
CA LYS A 247 -38.54 17.15 33.04
C LYS A 247 -38.26 18.19 34.13
N ILE A 248 -39.23 18.41 35.04
CA ILE A 248 -39.14 19.43 36.10
C ILE A 248 -39.42 18.90 37.48
N ASN A 249 -39.69 17.60 37.64
CA ASN A 249 -40.00 17.02 38.97
C ASN A 249 -38.75 16.69 39.82
N ARG A 250 -37.59 16.77 39.22
CA ARG A 250 -36.27 16.62 39.91
C ARG A 250 -35.30 17.63 39.41
N PHE A 251 -34.40 18.11 40.27
CA PHE A 251 -33.30 18.93 39.87
C PHE A 251 -32.09 18.03 39.53
N ASN A 252 -31.65 18.06 38.28
CA ASN A 252 -30.54 17.26 37.79
C ASN A 252 -29.76 18.03 36.74
N GLY A 253 -28.48 17.69 36.59
CA GLY A 253 -27.70 18.07 35.40
C GLY A 253 -28.28 17.42 34.15
N ILE A 254 -28.48 18.20 33.12
CA ILE A 254 -28.89 17.73 31.78
C ILE A 254 -27.65 17.75 30.90
N GLY A 255 -27.15 16.56 30.55
CA GLY A 255 -25.90 16.45 29.82
C GLY A 255 -25.63 15.08 29.26
N MET A 256 -24.55 14.99 28.48
CA MET A 256 -24.04 13.75 27.90
C MET A 256 -22.53 13.80 27.69
N GLY A 257 -21.95 12.64 27.44
CA GLY A 257 -20.50 12.52 27.19
C GLY A 257 -19.65 12.57 28.48
N LEU A 258 -20.26 12.44 29.66
CA LEU A 258 -19.59 12.53 30.95
C LEU A 258 -18.91 11.20 31.31
N ALA A 259 -17.66 11.27 31.76
CA ALA A 259 -16.94 10.15 32.38
C ALA A 259 -17.02 10.19 33.90
N ARG A 260 -17.10 11.41 34.48
CA ARG A 260 -17.28 11.63 35.89
C ARG A 260 -18.27 12.76 36.11
N TYR A 261 -19.05 12.64 37.16
CA TYR A 261 -20.06 13.62 37.56
C TYR A 261 -20.21 13.63 39.07
N ARG A 262 -20.42 14.82 39.62
CA ARG A 262 -20.80 15.02 41.02
C ARG A 262 -21.68 16.25 41.11
N LEU A 263 -22.86 16.14 41.71
CA LEU A 263 -23.76 17.26 42.02
C LEU A 263 -24.00 17.30 43.50
N GLN A 264 -23.83 18.47 44.08
CA GLN A 264 -24.07 18.74 45.48
C GLN A 264 -25.08 19.87 45.62
N ILE A 265 -26.01 19.75 46.58
CA ILE A 265 -26.99 20.78 46.94
C ILE A 265 -26.75 21.23 48.35
N PHE A 266 -26.81 22.54 48.55
CA PHE A 266 -26.61 23.22 49.80
C PHE A 266 -27.82 24.09 50.14
N ASP A 267 -28.13 24.23 51.43
CA ASP A 267 -29.08 25.20 51.94
C ASP A 267 -28.53 26.63 51.95
N GLN A 268 -29.32 27.61 52.30
CA GLN A 268 -28.94 29.01 52.37
C GLN A 268 -27.84 29.31 53.43
N TYR A 269 -27.57 28.37 54.33
CA TYR A 269 -26.54 28.46 55.37
C TYR A 269 -25.23 27.77 54.99
N GLY A 270 -25.20 27.17 53.79
CA GLY A 270 -24.02 26.46 53.28
C GLY A 270 -23.92 25.00 53.74
N ASN A 271 -24.94 24.43 54.39
CA ASN A 271 -24.92 23.03 54.76
C ASN A 271 -25.26 22.16 53.56
N LYS A 272 -24.45 21.12 53.30
CA LYS A 272 -24.74 20.16 52.27
C LYS A 272 -25.94 19.30 52.65
N ILE A 273 -27.00 19.35 51.85
CA ILE A 273 -28.26 18.65 52.11
C ILE A 273 -28.47 17.45 51.17
N TRP A 274 -27.77 17.38 50.04
CA TRP A 274 -27.90 16.28 49.09
C TRP A 274 -26.67 16.19 48.20
N GLU A 275 -26.36 14.98 47.68
CA GLU A 275 -25.25 14.72 46.74
C GLU A 275 -25.53 13.48 45.91
N THR A 276 -25.16 13.53 44.63
CA THR A 276 -25.11 12.36 43.77
C THR A 276 -23.86 12.33 42.89
N ARG A 277 -23.52 11.13 42.42
CA ARG A 277 -22.48 10.86 41.40
C ARG A 277 -23.01 9.90 40.31
N ALA A 278 -24.31 9.67 40.30
CA ALA A 278 -24.92 8.68 39.43
C ALA A 278 -24.86 9.09 37.97
N LEU A 279 -24.24 8.23 37.15
CA LEU A 279 -24.14 8.32 35.71
C LEU A 279 -24.65 7.04 35.10
N GLU A 280 -25.42 7.17 34.02
CA GLU A 280 -25.81 6.07 33.17
C GLU A 280 -25.55 6.46 31.69
N ASN A 281 -24.75 5.68 30.99
CA ASN A 281 -24.33 5.95 29.61
C ASN A 281 -23.80 7.38 29.39
N GLY A 282 -23.00 7.88 30.33
CA GLY A 282 -22.43 9.22 30.25
C GLY A 282 -23.42 10.36 30.48
N ARG A 283 -24.58 10.07 31.08
CA ARG A 283 -25.62 11.05 31.43
C ARG A 283 -25.91 11.01 32.92
N PRO A 284 -26.16 12.17 33.58
CA PRO A 284 -26.65 12.19 34.97
C PRO A 284 -27.95 11.40 35.07
N SER A 285 -28.00 10.41 35.95
CA SER A 285 -29.16 9.50 36.08
C SER A 285 -29.98 9.68 37.34
N GLU A 286 -29.49 10.47 38.32
CA GLU A 286 -30.17 10.75 39.57
C GLU A 286 -30.27 12.26 39.79
N GLY A 287 -31.48 12.72 40.12
CA GLY A 287 -31.75 14.12 40.42
C GLY A 287 -32.32 14.32 41.85
N TRP A 288 -32.06 15.51 42.42
CA TRP A 288 -32.58 15.91 43.74
C TRP A 288 -34.11 16.09 43.70
N ASP A 289 -34.80 15.45 44.60
CA ASP A 289 -36.24 15.43 44.74
C ASP A 289 -36.78 16.48 45.73
N GLY A 290 -35.93 17.37 46.25
CA GLY A 290 -36.31 18.37 47.23
C GLY A 290 -36.37 17.86 48.66
N CYS A 291 -35.72 16.69 48.95
CA CYS A 291 -35.52 16.17 50.32
C CYS A 291 -34.06 16.23 50.74
N ASN A 292 -33.80 16.29 52.03
CA ASN A 292 -32.43 16.18 52.56
C ASN A 292 -31.99 14.71 52.62
N LEU A 293 -30.73 14.46 53.06
CA LEU A 293 -30.16 13.12 53.22
C LEU A 293 -30.89 12.21 54.24
N LYS A 294 -31.77 12.77 55.04
CA LYS A 294 -32.66 12.03 55.96
C LYS A 294 -34.02 11.74 55.40
N GLY A 295 -34.31 12.19 54.17
CA GLY A 295 -35.60 12.06 53.53
C GLY A 295 -36.64 13.13 53.94
N GLU A 296 -36.22 14.15 54.70
CA GLU A 296 -37.09 15.23 55.14
C GLU A 296 -37.27 16.25 54.01
N ARG A 297 -38.51 16.67 53.78
CA ARG A 297 -38.85 17.64 52.72
C ARG A 297 -38.30 19.02 53.08
N MET A 298 -37.53 19.55 52.13
CA MET A 298 -36.96 20.89 52.24
C MET A 298 -38.03 21.95 51.91
N PRO A 299 -38.05 23.10 52.57
CA PRO A 299 -39.02 24.17 52.30
C PRO A 299 -38.83 24.75 50.90
N GLN A 300 -39.88 25.37 50.37
CA GLN A 300 -39.80 26.17 49.11
C GLN A 300 -38.77 27.29 49.28
N GLY A 301 -37.94 27.49 48.29
CA GLY A 301 -36.89 28.52 48.35
C GLY A 301 -35.73 28.28 47.42
N MET A 302 -34.75 29.16 47.52
CA MET A 302 -33.51 29.08 46.73
C MET A 302 -32.51 28.18 47.44
N TYR A 303 -31.88 27.30 46.66
CA TYR A 303 -30.83 26.41 47.07
C TYR A 303 -29.60 26.63 46.21
N ILE A 304 -28.42 26.36 46.73
CA ILE A 304 -27.16 26.48 45.99
C ILE A 304 -26.79 25.08 45.50
N TRP A 305 -26.44 24.99 44.23
CA TRP A 305 -25.85 23.77 43.69
C TRP A 305 -24.39 24.01 43.31
N ARG A 306 -23.59 22.92 43.41
CA ARG A 306 -22.22 22.85 42.93
C ARG A 306 -22.04 21.55 42.16
N ALA A 307 -21.41 21.63 41.00
CA ALA A 307 -21.16 20.48 40.18
C ALA A 307 -19.68 20.38 39.77
N GLU A 308 -19.21 19.17 39.69
CA GLU A 308 -17.92 18.80 39.17
C GLU A 308 -18.16 17.74 38.07
N ALA A 309 -17.56 17.92 36.90
CA ALA A 309 -17.71 16.95 35.82
C ALA A 309 -16.44 16.85 34.98
N ILE A 310 -16.21 15.66 34.41
CA ILE A 310 -15.14 15.37 33.43
C ILE A 310 -15.80 14.63 32.28
N PHE A 311 -15.57 15.10 31.07
CA PHE A 311 -16.02 14.44 29.85
C PHE A 311 -15.18 13.21 29.48
N GLY A 312 -15.67 12.39 28.57
CA GLY A 312 -15.03 11.14 28.15
C GLY A 312 -13.69 11.31 27.43
N ASP A 313 -13.36 12.53 26.98
CA ASP A 313 -12.06 12.93 26.42
C ASP A 313 -11.12 13.54 27.46
N ALA A 314 -11.43 13.39 28.75
CA ALA A 314 -10.71 13.93 29.92
C ALA A 314 -10.76 15.46 30.06
N GLU A 315 -11.55 16.18 29.24
CA GLU A 315 -11.77 17.62 29.44
C GLU A 315 -12.62 17.86 30.70
N VAL A 316 -12.18 18.81 31.52
CA VAL A 316 -12.91 19.22 32.72
C VAL A 316 -14.02 20.18 32.31
N TRP A 317 -15.25 19.94 32.75
CA TRP A 317 -16.34 20.88 32.58
C TRP A 317 -16.09 22.14 33.46
N THR A 318 -16.04 23.30 32.83
CA THR A 318 -15.70 24.57 33.46
C THR A 318 -16.92 25.37 33.93
N GLY A 319 -18.11 24.92 33.57
CA GLY A 319 -19.38 25.56 33.90
C GLY A 319 -20.25 25.84 32.70
N ASP A 320 -21.40 26.45 32.97
CA ASP A 320 -22.37 26.83 31.92
C ASP A 320 -21.91 28.14 31.28
N ASN A 321 -21.77 28.16 29.97
CA ASN A 321 -21.55 29.38 29.21
C ASN A 321 -22.89 30.10 29.03
N ASN A 322 -23.17 31.06 29.87
CA ASN A 322 -24.25 32.00 29.59
C ASN A 322 -23.81 32.95 28.46
N GLU A 323 -24.62 33.09 27.42
CA GLU A 323 -24.40 33.98 26.26
C GLU A 323 -24.14 35.46 26.62
N SER A 324 -24.16 35.80 27.91
CA SER A 324 -24.03 37.15 28.46
C SER A 324 -22.62 37.58 28.92
N GLY A 325 -21.57 36.78 28.64
CA GLY A 325 -20.19 37.15 28.98
C GLY A 325 -19.84 37.07 30.47
N VAL A 326 -20.66 36.38 31.27
CA VAL A 326 -20.37 36.06 32.68
C VAL A 326 -19.35 34.89 32.73
N PRO A 327 -18.36 34.93 33.65
CA PRO A 327 -17.39 33.84 33.80
C PRO A 327 -18.08 32.50 34.01
N GLU A 328 -17.56 31.46 33.38
CA GLU A 328 -18.00 30.08 33.58
C GLU A 328 -18.03 29.74 35.06
N THR A 329 -19.15 29.23 35.56
CA THR A 329 -19.28 28.86 36.98
C THR A 329 -19.74 27.42 37.13
N THR A 330 -19.04 26.68 38.00
CA THR A 330 -19.39 25.30 38.36
C THR A 330 -20.39 25.25 39.54
N GLN A 331 -21.00 26.39 39.87
CA GLN A 331 -22.00 26.51 40.92
C GLN A 331 -23.09 27.51 40.50
N GLY A 332 -24.25 27.37 41.07
CA GLY A 332 -25.37 28.28 40.81
C GLY A 332 -26.48 28.09 41.82
N THR A 333 -27.64 28.66 41.51
CA THR A 333 -28.82 28.56 42.36
C THR A 333 -29.94 27.85 41.64
N VAL A 334 -30.80 27.15 42.41
CA VAL A 334 -32.02 26.51 41.94
C VAL A 334 -33.21 26.89 42.83
N LEU A 335 -34.31 27.25 42.21
CA LEU A 335 -35.54 27.54 42.93
C LEU A 335 -36.37 26.24 43.05
N LEU A 336 -36.59 25.81 44.31
CA LEU A 336 -37.52 24.76 44.59
C LEU A 336 -38.91 25.39 44.80
N LEU A 337 -39.86 25.03 43.92
CA LEU A 337 -41.28 25.42 44.04
C LEU A 337 -42.07 24.25 44.58
N ARG A 338 -43.11 24.53 45.40
CA ARG A 338 -44.10 23.54 45.87
C ARG A 338 -45.46 24.02 45.49
N GLU A 339 -46.25 23.12 44.91
CA GLU A 339 -47.69 23.29 44.73
C GLU A 339 -48.45 23.04 46.03
#